data_3c972ec296d84e32e1a2ab32c0dab07f
#
_entry.id   3c972ec296d84e32e1a2ab32c0dab07f
#
_cell.length_a   1.000
_cell.length_b   1.000
_cell.length_c   1.000
_cell.angle_alpha   90.00
_cell.angle_beta   90.00
_cell.angle_gamma   90.00
#
_symmetry.space_group_name_H-M   'P 1'
#
loop_
_entity.id
_entity.type
_entity.pdbx_description
1 polymer ?
#
loop_
_entity_poly.entity_id
_entity_poly.type
_entity_poly.pdbx_seq_one_letter_code
_entity_poly.pdbx_strand_id
1 'polypeptide(L)'
;MTAYGVAHLRPPAQLPEEVFEYLERIQATLDPYGGKVLVHGAQVEVREGEWPGALVVIEFPSLTAARAWYDSPAYREILRLRADHIPGDLVLVDGCGPDHDSAALGAALRAAA
;
A
#
# COMPACT_ATOMS: atom_id res chain seq x y z
N MET A 1 16.49 1.32 3.50
CA MET A 1 15.59 2.49 3.43
C MET A 1 14.15 2.03 3.47
N THR A 2 13.35 2.65 4.29
CA THR A 2 11.94 2.33 4.44
C THR A 2 11.20 2.43 3.11
N ALA A 3 10.33 1.47 2.85
CA ALA A 3 9.51 1.44 1.65
C ALA A 3 8.03 1.29 2.03
N TYR A 4 7.16 1.50 1.07
CA TYR A 4 5.72 1.51 1.32
C TYR A 4 4.98 0.73 0.26
N GLY A 5 3.93 0.03 0.72
CA GLY A 5 2.88 -0.45 -0.16
C GLY A 5 1.71 0.51 -0.04
N VAL A 6 1.25 1.03 -1.17
CA VAL A 6 0.15 2.00 -1.18
C VAL A 6 -0.95 1.47 -2.09
N ALA A 7 -2.15 1.36 -1.55
CA ALA A 7 -3.29 0.87 -2.30
C ALA A 7 -4.40 1.91 -2.34
N HIS A 8 -4.97 2.09 -3.53
CA HIS A 8 -6.20 2.82 -3.74
C HIS A 8 -7.27 1.80 -4.12
N LEU A 9 -8.19 1.53 -3.20
CA LEU A 9 -9.20 0.50 -3.37
C LEU A 9 -10.57 1.12 -3.50
N ARG A 10 -11.39 0.54 -4.38
CA ARG A 10 -12.76 1.00 -4.62
C ARG A 10 -13.75 -0.09 -4.25
N PRO A 11 -14.00 -0.30 -2.93
CA PRO A 11 -14.84 -1.40 -2.50
C PRO A 11 -16.32 -1.18 -2.87
N PRO A 12 -17.06 -2.27 -3.13
CA PRO A 12 -18.50 -2.18 -3.33
C PRO A 12 -19.21 -1.82 -2.02
N ALA A 13 -20.48 -1.44 -2.12
CA ALA A 13 -21.27 -1.05 -0.95
C ALA A 13 -21.40 -2.19 0.07
N GLN A 14 -21.48 -3.43 -0.41
CA GLN A 14 -21.51 -4.60 0.45
C GLN A 14 -20.30 -5.47 0.17
N LEU A 15 -19.55 -5.80 1.24
CA LEU A 15 -18.36 -6.62 1.12
C LEU A 15 -18.74 -8.10 1.25
N PRO A 16 -18.27 -8.96 0.32
CA PRO A 16 -18.48 -10.40 0.44
C PRO A 16 -17.61 -11.00 1.57
N GLU A 17 -17.99 -12.21 1.99
CA GLU A 17 -17.31 -12.91 3.08
C GLU A 17 -15.81 -13.07 2.83
N GLU A 18 -15.41 -13.28 1.57
CA GLU A 18 -14.01 -13.45 1.20
C GLU A 18 -13.15 -12.24 1.58
N VAL A 19 -13.72 -11.03 1.52
CA VAL A 19 -13.00 -9.81 1.89
C VAL A 19 -12.77 -9.77 3.40
N PHE A 20 -13.75 -10.21 4.19
CA PHE A 20 -13.56 -10.30 5.64
C PHE A 20 -12.47 -11.30 6.00
N GLU A 21 -12.44 -12.44 5.32
CA GLU A 21 -11.38 -13.42 5.51
C GLU A 21 -10.01 -12.84 5.16
N TYR A 22 -9.91 -12.08 4.05
CA TYR A 22 -8.67 -11.40 3.68
C TYR A 22 -8.18 -10.48 4.80
N LEU A 23 -9.08 -9.65 5.34
CA LEU A 23 -8.73 -8.71 6.40
C LEU A 23 -8.24 -9.41 7.65
N GLU A 24 -8.85 -10.55 7.98
CA GLU A 24 -8.47 -11.34 9.16
C GLU A 24 -7.10 -12.02 9.00
N ARG A 25 -6.66 -12.25 7.76
CA ARG A 25 -5.45 -13.02 7.47
C ARG A 25 -4.24 -12.20 7.02
N ILE A 26 -4.44 -10.93 6.60
CA ILE A 26 -3.36 -10.15 5.99
C ILE A 26 -2.21 -9.88 6.96
N GLN A 27 -2.49 -9.57 8.23
CA GLN A 27 -1.44 -9.22 9.19
C GLN A 27 -0.44 -10.36 9.35
N ALA A 28 -0.92 -11.59 9.42
CA ALA A 28 -0.04 -12.76 9.55
C ALA A 28 0.89 -12.92 8.34
N THR A 29 0.47 -12.49 7.15
CA THR A 29 1.33 -12.54 5.96
C THR A 29 2.39 -11.46 5.97
N LEU A 30 2.13 -10.32 6.61
CA LEU A 30 3.04 -9.18 6.69
C LEU A 30 4.13 -9.37 7.74
N ASP A 31 3.81 -10.01 8.86
CA ASP A 31 4.71 -10.13 10.00
C ASP A 31 6.10 -10.68 9.67
N PRO A 32 6.24 -11.76 8.87
CA PRO A 32 7.57 -12.27 8.53
C PRO A 32 8.44 -11.30 7.73
N TYR A 33 7.83 -10.31 7.10
CA TYR A 33 8.55 -9.35 6.23
C TYR A 33 8.68 -7.97 6.89
N GLY A 34 8.28 -7.86 8.16
CA GLY A 34 8.34 -6.59 8.88
C GLY A 34 7.33 -5.56 8.38
N GLY A 35 6.28 -6.00 7.71
CA GLY A 35 5.23 -5.12 7.21
C GLY A 35 4.34 -4.61 8.33
N LYS A 36 4.04 -3.32 8.30
CA LYS A 36 3.25 -2.65 9.32
C LYS A 36 2.21 -1.77 8.65
N VAL A 37 0.94 -2.05 8.91
CA VAL A 37 -0.14 -1.25 8.34
C VAL A 37 -0.21 0.09 9.07
N LEU A 38 -0.08 1.19 8.34
CA LEU A 38 -0.12 2.55 8.88
C LEU A 38 -1.47 3.20 8.67
N VAL A 39 -2.12 2.94 7.54
CA VAL A 39 -3.45 3.45 7.20
C VAL A 39 -4.24 2.30 6.60
N HIS A 40 -5.45 2.08 7.09
CA HIS A 40 -6.24 0.96 6.62
C HIS A 40 -7.71 1.36 6.44
N GLY A 41 -7.97 2.13 5.38
CA GLY A 41 -9.33 2.49 5.01
C GLY A 41 -9.98 3.59 5.84
N ALA A 42 -9.19 4.34 6.61
CA ALA A 42 -9.73 5.49 7.31
C ALA A 42 -10.28 6.52 6.31
N GLN A 43 -11.30 7.26 6.71
CA GLN A 43 -11.91 8.26 5.85
C GLN A 43 -10.88 9.32 5.46
N VAL A 44 -10.73 9.55 4.15
CA VAL A 44 -9.82 10.57 3.65
C VAL A 44 -10.51 11.93 3.64
N GLU A 45 -9.73 13.00 3.88
CA GLU A 45 -10.20 14.36 3.76
C GLU A 45 -9.60 14.92 2.46
N VAL A 46 -10.42 15.01 1.41
CA VAL A 46 -9.96 15.45 0.10
C VAL A 46 -9.75 16.96 0.10
N ARG A 47 -8.53 17.41 -0.20
CA ARG A 47 -8.18 18.84 -0.30
C ARG A 47 -8.17 19.33 -1.74
N GLU A 48 -7.77 18.48 -2.66
CA GLU A 48 -7.72 18.80 -4.08
C GLU A 48 -8.12 17.56 -4.86
N GLY A 49 -8.92 17.74 -5.91
CA GLY A 49 -9.29 16.65 -6.80
C GLY A 49 -10.33 15.70 -6.20
N GLU A 50 -10.25 14.45 -6.61
CA GLU A 50 -11.19 13.41 -6.21
C GLU A 50 -10.44 12.18 -5.70
N TRP A 51 -11.03 11.50 -4.73
CA TRP A 51 -10.48 10.25 -4.21
C TRP A 51 -11.62 9.24 -4.00
N PRO A 52 -12.08 8.60 -5.07
CA PRO A 52 -13.15 7.60 -4.94
C PRO A 52 -12.57 6.30 -4.39
N GLY A 53 -12.89 6.00 -3.12
CA GLY A 53 -12.46 4.75 -2.52
C GLY A 53 -11.68 4.94 -1.23
N ALA A 54 -10.90 3.93 -0.89
CA ALA A 54 -10.16 3.85 0.36
C ALA A 54 -8.66 3.85 0.11
N LEU A 55 -7.91 4.32 1.12
CA LEU A 55 -6.45 4.34 1.10
C LEU A 55 -5.91 3.33 2.10
N VAL A 56 -4.94 2.53 1.65
CA VAL A 56 -4.18 1.64 2.52
C VAL A 56 -2.70 1.97 2.36
N VAL A 57 -2.00 2.12 3.48
CA VAL A 57 -0.55 2.35 3.47
C VAL A 57 0.10 1.34 4.40
N ILE A 58 1.07 0.62 3.87
CA ILE A 58 1.84 -0.39 4.61
C ILE A 58 3.31 0.02 4.56
N GLU A 59 3.96 0.02 5.72
CA GLU A 59 5.39 0.30 5.82
C GLU A 59 6.18 -0.99 5.83
N PHE A 60 7.31 -1.01 5.11
CA PHE A 60 8.25 -2.12 5.11
C PHE A 60 9.67 -1.61 5.40
N PRO A 61 10.53 -2.46 5.99
CA PRO A 61 11.91 -2.04 6.25
C PRO A 61 12.71 -1.78 4.97
N SER A 62 12.29 -2.33 3.85
CA SER A 62 12.96 -2.11 2.55
C SER A 62 12.01 -2.45 1.40
N LEU A 63 12.35 -1.98 0.21
CA LEU A 63 11.59 -2.35 -0.99
C LEU A 63 11.73 -3.84 -1.29
N THR A 64 12.90 -4.41 -1.01
CA THR A 64 13.12 -5.85 -1.15
C THR A 64 12.15 -6.65 -0.27
N ALA A 65 11.96 -6.23 0.98
CA ALA A 65 11.01 -6.87 1.89
C ALA A 65 9.57 -6.73 1.38
N ALA A 66 9.21 -5.57 0.86
CA ALA A 66 7.87 -5.35 0.30
C ALA A 66 7.60 -6.26 -0.90
N ARG A 67 8.57 -6.38 -1.80
CA ARG A 67 8.46 -7.29 -2.95
C ARG A 67 8.34 -8.74 -2.49
N ALA A 68 9.16 -9.14 -1.53
CA ALA A 68 9.14 -10.51 -1.01
C ALA A 68 7.78 -10.84 -0.39
N TRP A 69 7.19 -9.91 0.35
CA TRP A 69 5.85 -10.08 0.90
C TRP A 69 4.82 -10.27 -0.21
N TYR A 70 4.79 -9.37 -1.19
CA TYR A 70 3.78 -9.43 -2.25
C TYR A 70 3.87 -10.74 -3.05
N ASP A 71 5.08 -11.25 -3.26
CA ASP A 71 5.31 -12.49 -4.00
C ASP A 71 5.28 -13.74 -3.12
N SER A 72 5.10 -13.59 -1.81
CA SER A 72 5.12 -14.72 -0.89
C SER A 72 3.95 -15.67 -1.11
N PRO A 73 4.16 -16.97 -0.88
CA PRO A 73 3.05 -17.93 -0.98
C PRO A 73 1.90 -17.61 -0.03
N ALA A 74 2.19 -17.12 1.18
CA ALA A 74 1.16 -16.80 2.15
C ALA A 74 0.26 -15.67 1.66
N TYR A 75 0.85 -14.59 1.11
CA TYR A 75 0.03 -13.50 0.58
C TYR A 75 -0.71 -13.92 -0.70
N ARG A 76 -0.07 -14.66 -1.59
CA ARG A 76 -0.70 -15.15 -2.82
C ARG A 76 -1.93 -16.00 -2.52
N GLU A 77 -1.92 -16.74 -1.42
CA GLU A 77 -3.05 -17.56 -1.02
C GLU A 77 -4.30 -16.73 -0.71
N ILE A 78 -4.13 -15.50 -0.21
CA ILE A 78 -5.26 -14.65 0.17
C ILE A 78 -5.55 -13.52 -0.83
N LEU A 79 -4.64 -13.23 -1.74
CA LEU A 79 -4.75 -12.07 -2.65
C LEU A 79 -6.11 -12.03 -3.36
N ARG A 80 -6.56 -13.16 -3.90
CA ARG A 80 -7.79 -13.21 -4.67
C ARG A 80 -9.04 -13.00 -3.84
N LEU A 81 -8.97 -13.27 -2.53
CA LEU A 81 -10.09 -13.01 -1.64
C LEU A 81 -10.48 -11.53 -1.67
N ARG A 82 -9.52 -10.64 -1.93
CA ARG A 82 -9.75 -9.21 -2.10
C ARG A 82 -9.82 -8.80 -3.57
N ALA A 83 -8.83 -9.21 -4.36
CA ALA A 83 -8.68 -8.69 -5.72
C ALA A 83 -9.85 -9.05 -6.64
N ASP A 84 -10.48 -10.19 -6.42
CA ASP A 84 -11.63 -10.61 -7.22
C ASP A 84 -12.90 -9.80 -6.91
N HIS A 85 -12.93 -9.05 -5.81
CA HIS A 85 -14.13 -8.35 -5.34
C HIS A 85 -13.96 -6.84 -5.21
N ILE A 86 -12.73 -6.36 -5.09
CA ILE A 86 -12.46 -4.92 -4.91
C ILE A 86 -11.53 -4.43 -6.01
N PRO A 87 -12.07 -3.65 -6.97
CA PRO A 87 -11.22 -2.99 -7.95
C PRO A 87 -10.27 -2.02 -7.26
N GLY A 88 -9.03 -1.96 -7.72
CA GLY A 88 -8.07 -1.06 -7.12
C GLY A 88 -6.69 -1.19 -7.71
N ASP A 89 -5.81 -0.35 -7.20
CA ASP A 89 -4.43 -0.26 -7.62
C ASP A 89 -3.53 -0.38 -6.40
N LEU A 90 -2.44 -1.11 -6.54
CA LEU A 90 -1.45 -1.29 -5.48
C LEU A 90 -0.07 -1.03 -6.06
N VAL A 91 0.69 -0.19 -5.40
CA VAL A 91 2.07 0.10 -5.79
C VAL A 91 3.01 -0.12 -4.62
N LEU A 92 4.26 -0.46 -4.94
CA LEU A 92 5.35 -0.52 -3.97
C LEU A 92 6.32 0.60 -4.33
N VAL A 93 6.77 1.37 -3.34
CA VAL A 93 7.59 2.55 -3.58
C VAL A 93 8.56 2.77 -2.44
N ASP A 94 9.79 3.18 -2.78
CA ASP A 94 10.77 3.58 -1.77
C ASP A 94 10.38 4.90 -1.12
N GLY A 95 10.63 4.99 0.19
CA GLY A 95 10.60 6.27 0.87
C GLY A 95 11.83 7.11 0.53
N CYS A 96 11.76 8.39 0.76
CA CYS A 96 12.89 9.31 0.53
C CYS A 96 13.80 9.44 1.76
N GLY A 97 13.39 8.88 2.90
CA GLY A 97 14.15 8.97 4.14
C GLY A 97 13.93 10.28 4.90
N PRO A 98 14.42 10.36 6.17
CA PRO A 98 14.16 11.51 7.04
C PRO A 98 14.92 12.77 6.64
N ASP A 99 16.00 12.65 5.87
CA ASP A 99 16.85 13.79 5.51
C ASP A 99 16.49 14.36 4.13
N HIS A 100 15.34 13.99 3.58
CA HIS A 100 14.92 14.48 2.27
C HIS A 100 14.72 15.98 2.25
N ASP A 101 15.23 16.63 1.18
CA ASP A 101 15.03 18.04 0.91
C ASP A 101 14.40 18.21 -0.48
N SER A 102 13.17 18.67 -0.50
CA SER A 102 12.43 18.85 -1.76
C SER A 102 13.07 19.94 -2.65
N ALA A 103 13.75 20.91 -2.06
CA ALA A 103 14.44 21.94 -2.83
C ALA A 103 15.59 21.32 -3.65
N ALA A 104 16.31 20.36 -3.06
CA ALA A 104 17.37 19.64 -3.77
C ALA A 104 16.79 18.80 -4.91
N LEU A 105 15.64 18.17 -4.69
CA LEU A 105 14.94 17.45 -5.76
C LEU A 105 14.54 18.40 -6.88
N GLY A 106 13.99 19.56 -6.54
CA GLY A 106 13.61 20.57 -7.53
C GLY A 106 14.80 21.04 -8.37
N ALA A 107 15.95 21.26 -7.72
CA ALA A 107 17.16 21.66 -8.42
C ALA A 107 17.64 20.58 -9.39
N ALA A 108 17.61 19.31 -8.96
CA ALA A 108 18.01 18.19 -9.80
C ALA A 108 17.08 18.04 -11.01
N LEU A 109 15.78 18.18 -10.82
CA LEU A 109 14.79 18.10 -11.90
C LEU A 109 14.98 19.26 -12.89
N ARG A 110 15.25 20.46 -12.38
CA ARG A 110 15.50 21.64 -13.25
C ARG A 110 16.73 21.42 -14.11
N ALA A 111 17.80 20.87 -13.52
CA ALA A 111 19.04 20.61 -14.25
C ALA A 111 18.88 19.55 -15.35
N ALA A 112 17.94 18.62 -15.16
CA ALA A 112 17.67 17.55 -16.11
C ALA A 112 16.66 17.95 -17.21
N ALA A 113 16.01 19.08 -17.07
CA ALA A 113 14.98 19.55 -18.01
C ALA A 113 15.57 20.01 -19.34
#